data_51fa2088ac963667d694bae0aea4ec9b
#
_entry.id   51fa2088ac963667d694bae0aea4ec9b
#
_cell.length_a   1.000
_cell.length_b   1.000
_cell.length_c   1.000
_cell.angle_alpha   90.00
_cell.angle_beta   90.00
_cell.angle_gamma   90.00
#
_symmetry.space_group_name_H-M   'P 1'
#
loop_
_entity.id
_entity.type
_entity.pdbx_description
1 polymer ?
#
loop_
_entity_poly.entity_id
_entity_poly.type
_entity_poly.pdbx_seq_one_letter_code
_entity_poly.pdbx_strand_id
1 'polypeptide(L)'
;MDDFTLRPSALPTWSQRTALRLLNLAGWTLRYKPLPGPHGIAVVYPHTSNWDFPIGLLGKWALGLKFRWIAKDSLFRGPMGAIMRYWGGIAIDRRASMGATRQLAQTMLDVKWCWIAITPEGTRSYRPHWKSGFYHLATTARVPLLLVYIDYRAKVLSVADTLTLSGDQEQDMAAIAAVYEGRQGLYPDQAAPIKLAPPRDPSEPQRRRA
;
A
#
# COMPACT_ATOMS: atom_id res chain seq x y z
N MET A 1 19.06 16.70 -7.66
CA MET A 1 17.94 16.33 -8.56
C MET A 1 17.84 14.82 -8.50
N ASP A 2 16.88 14.31 -7.72
CA ASP A 2 16.81 12.86 -7.44
C ASP A 2 16.49 12.07 -8.71
N ASP A 3 17.42 11.20 -9.08
CA ASP A 3 17.48 10.48 -10.35
C ASP A 3 16.49 9.30 -10.47
N PHE A 4 15.42 9.29 -9.64
CA PHE A 4 14.43 8.20 -9.63
C PHE A 4 13.15 8.49 -10.40
N THR A 5 13.08 9.63 -11.09
CA THR A 5 11.92 9.98 -11.93
C THR A 5 11.91 9.16 -13.21
N LEU A 6 10.85 8.37 -13.41
CA LEU A 6 10.70 7.56 -14.61
C LEU A 6 10.33 8.39 -15.82
N ARG A 7 10.94 8.05 -16.96
CA ARG A 7 10.61 8.63 -18.28
C ARG A 7 10.02 7.54 -19.18
N PRO A 8 9.03 7.87 -20.03
CA PRO A 8 8.44 6.88 -20.94
C PRO A 8 9.45 6.19 -21.85
N SER A 9 10.51 6.88 -22.27
CA SER A 9 11.59 6.31 -23.10
C SER A 9 12.39 5.20 -22.40
N ALA A 10 12.45 5.19 -21.07
CA ALA A 10 13.15 4.18 -20.29
C ALA A 10 12.36 2.88 -20.09
N LEU A 11 11.07 2.86 -20.49
CA LEU A 11 10.20 1.70 -20.25
C LEU A 11 10.19 0.73 -21.44
N PRO A 12 10.23 -0.59 -21.19
CA PRO A 12 10.40 -1.60 -22.25
C PRO A 12 9.16 -1.78 -23.12
N THR A 13 7.96 -1.75 -22.56
CA THR A 13 6.74 -2.08 -23.30
C THR A 13 5.90 -0.86 -23.66
N TRP A 14 5.13 -0.96 -24.75
CA TRP A 14 4.19 0.08 -25.16
C TRP A 14 3.13 0.37 -24.06
N SER A 15 2.58 -0.67 -23.43
CA SER A 15 1.57 -0.52 -22.37
C SER A 15 2.11 0.25 -21.16
N GLN A 16 3.36 -0.02 -20.74
CA GLN A 16 4.01 0.71 -19.66
C GLN A 16 4.21 2.19 -20.02
N ARG A 17 4.68 2.45 -21.26
CA ARG A 17 4.84 3.82 -21.76
C ARG A 17 3.53 4.58 -21.79
N THR A 18 2.44 3.92 -22.21
CA THR A 18 1.10 4.52 -22.27
C THR A 18 0.59 4.83 -20.86
N ALA A 19 0.71 3.89 -19.91
CA ALA A 19 0.30 4.13 -18.52
C ALA A 19 1.06 5.32 -17.90
N LEU A 20 2.38 5.40 -18.13
CA LEU A 20 3.18 6.53 -17.62
C LEU A 20 2.81 7.85 -18.31
N ARG A 21 2.54 7.83 -19.62
CA ARG A 21 2.08 9.03 -20.34
C ARG A 21 0.74 9.55 -19.82
N LEU A 22 -0.20 8.65 -19.50
CA LEU A 22 -1.49 9.02 -18.89
C LEU A 22 -1.28 9.65 -17.51
N LEU A 23 -0.40 9.11 -16.68
CA LEU A 23 -0.02 9.75 -15.41
C LEU A 23 0.56 11.15 -15.63
N ASN A 24 1.51 11.29 -16.56
CA ASN A 24 2.17 12.56 -16.85
C ASN A 24 1.19 13.60 -17.43
N LEU A 25 0.25 13.19 -18.30
CA LEU A 25 -0.81 14.06 -18.83
C LEU A 25 -1.74 14.57 -17.73
N ALA A 26 -1.98 13.74 -16.68
CA ALA A 26 -2.72 14.18 -15.49
C ALA A 26 -1.85 15.00 -14.50
N GLY A 27 -0.63 15.35 -14.90
CA GLY A 27 0.32 16.15 -14.12
C GLY A 27 1.10 15.37 -13.07
N TRP A 28 1.00 14.03 -13.04
CA TRP A 28 1.68 13.19 -12.06
C TRP A 28 3.09 12.80 -12.50
N THR A 29 4.01 12.82 -11.56
CA THR A 29 5.36 12.28 -11.70
C THR A 29 5.46 10.94 -10.98
N LEU A 30 6.01 9.92 -11.64
CA LEU A 30 6.27 8.61 -11.05
C LEU A 30 7.75 8.49 -10.68
N ARG A 31 8.05 8.26 -9.39
CA ARG A 31 9.38 7.97 -8.87
C ARG A 31 9.49 6.48 -8.55
N TYR A 32 10.59 5.86 -8.92
CA TYR A 32 10.78 4.42 -8.72
C TYR A 32 12.23 4.07 -8.46
N LYS A 33 12.45 3.20 -7.48
CA LYS A 33 13.69 2.43 -7.30
C LYS A 33 13.40 0.93 -7.46
N PRO A 34 14.34 0.13 -7.98
CA PRO A 34 14.20 -1.31 -8.01
C PRO A 34 13.87 -1.88 -6.63
N LEU A 35 12.97 -2.88 -6.61
CA LEU A 35 12.59 -3.54 -5.38
C LEU A 35 13.74 -4.38 -4.82
N PRO A 36 13.91 -4.46 -3.49
CA PRO A 36 15.04 -5.16 -2.86
C PRO A 36 14.94 -6.68 -2.93
N GLY A 37 13.83 -7.22 -3.39
CA GLY A 37 13.61 -8.66 -3.48
C GLY A 37 12.25 -9.03 -4.07
N PRO A 38 11.96 -10.33 -4.15
CA PRO A 38 10.74 -10.81 -4.78
C PRO A 38 9.49 -10.70 -3.89
N HIS A 39 9.64 -10.45 -2.59
CA HIS A 39 8.54 -10.38 -1.64
C HIS A 39 8.61 -9.11 -0.79
N GLY A 40 7.44 -8.54 -0.47
CA GLY A 40 7.34 -7.38 0.40
C GLY A 40 5.92 -6.86 0.56
N ILE A 41 5.77 -5.90 1.46
CA ILE A 41 4.51 -5.21 1.72
C ILE A 41 4.65 -3.76 1.27
N ALA A 42 3.84 -3.33 0.32
CA ALA A 42 3.76 -1.94 -0.09
C ALA A 42 2.72 -1.21 0.79
N VAL A 43 3.20 -0.35 1.65
CA VAL A 43 2.36 0.50 2.52
C VAL A 43 2.04 1.77 1.74
N VAL A 44 0.76 2.01 1.47
CA VAL A 44 0.30 3.15 0.66
C VAL A 44 -0.36 4.19 1.57
N TYR A 45 0.21 5.40 1.61
CA TYR A 45 -0.27 6.52 2.40
C TYR A 45 0.09 7.86 1.73
N PRO A 46 -0.69 8.95 1.90
CA PRO A 46 -2.05 8.98 2.44
C PRO A 46 -3.07 8.31 1.51
N HIS A 47 -4.18 7.78 2.09
CA HIS A 47 -5.26 7.17 1.31
C HIS A 47 -6.61 7.82 1.65
N THR A 48 -6.88 8.95 1.03
CA THR A 48 -8.00 9.82 1.38
C THR A 48 -9.04 9.98 0.27
N SER A 49 -8.81 9.38 -0.90
CA SER A 49 -9.67 9.53 -2.07
C SER A 49 -9.88 8.23 -2.84
N ASN A 50 -10.99 8.15 -3.60
CA ASN A 50 -11.20 7.11 -4.60
C ASN A 50 -10.23 7.24 -5.78
N TRP A 51 -9.70 8.43 -6.05
CA TRP A 51 -8.73 8.70 -7.11
C TRP A 51 -7.36 8.08 -6.85
N ASP A 52 -7.04 7.74 -5.61
CA ASP A 52 -5.78 7.05 -5.26
C ASP A 52 -5.67 5.70 -5.97
N PHE A 53 -6.81 5.01 -6.16
CA PHE A 53 -6.84 3.71 -6.80
C PHE A 53 -6.45 3.78 -8.29
N PRO A 54 -7.08 4.59 -9.16
CA PRO A 54 -6.65 4.71 -10.55
C PRO A 54 -5.22 5.24 -10.70
N ILE A 55 -4.76 6.17 -9.85
CA ILE A 55 -3.38 6.66 -9.86
C ILE A 55 -2.41 5.52 -9.53
N GLY A 56 -2.67 4.77 -8.45
CA GLY A 56 -1.87 3.62 -8.06
C GLY A 56 -1.88 2.50 -9.12
N LEU A 57 -3.01 2.27 -9.79
CA LEU A 57 -3.15 1.29 -10.85
C LEU A 57 -2.34 1.67 -12.10
N LEU A 58 -2.38 2.93 -12.51
CA LEU A 58 -1.54 3.44 -13.59
C LEU A 58 -0.05 3.34 -13.25
N GLY A 59 0.33 3.67 -12.02
CA GLY A 59 1.70 3.48 -11.54
C GLY A 59 2.15 2.03 -11.60
N LYS A 60 1.32 1.11 -11.09
CA LYS A 60 1.57 -0.34 -11.19
C LYS A 60 1.79 -0.81 -12.64
N TRP A 61 0.94 -0.35 -13.57
CA TRP A 61 1.07 -0.70 -14.98
C TRP A 61 2.29 -0.07 -15.63
N ALA A 62 2.60 1.18 -15.32
CA ALA A 62 3.81 1.83 -15.80
C ALA A 62 5.08 1.10 -15.37
N LEU A 63 5.11 0.62 -14.12
CA LEU A 63 6.23 -0.17 -13.59
C LEU A 63 6.28 -1.60 -14.15
N GLY A 64 5.18 -2.13 -14.70
CA GLY A 64 5.08 -3.52 -15.14
C GLY A 64 5.14 -4.53 -13.99
N LEU A 65 4.92 -4.07 -12.75
CA LEU A 65 5.00 -4.91 -11.56
C LEU A 65 3.65 -5.53 -11.22
N LYS A 66 3.67 -6.80 -10.84
CA LYS A 66 2.46 -7.58 -10.52
C LYS A 66 2.01 -7.38 -9.07
N PHE A 67 2.01 -6.13 -8.57
CA PHE A 67 1.49 -5.86 -7.23
C PHE A 67 0.09 -6.41 -7.05
N ARG A 68 -0.13 -7.08 -5.93
CA ARG A 68 -1.45 -7.43 -5.42
C ARG A 68 -1.90 -6.35 -4.44
N TRP A 69 -3.19 -6.22 -4.22
CA TRP A 69 -3.73 -5.26 -3.26
C TRP A 69 -4.92 -5.87 -2.52
N ILE A 70 -5.12 -5.42 -1.30
CA ILE A 70 -6.12 -5.97 -0.39
C ILE A 70 -7.32 -5.04 -0.32
N ALA A 71 -8.52 -5.60 -0.47
CA ALA A 71 -9.75 -4.85 -0.26
C ALA A 71 -10.85 -5.70 0.40
N LYS A 72 -11.94 -5.01 0.77
CA LYS A 72 -13.12 -5.63 1.37
C LYS A 72 -13.74 -6.64 0.39
N ASP A 73 -14.18 -7.78 0.90
CA ASP A 73 -14.83 -8.88 0.15
C ASP A 73 -16.00 -8.41 -0.72
N SER A 74 -16.76 -7.42 -0.26
CA SER A 74 -17.91 -6.88 -1.00
C SER A 74 -17.55 -6.29 -2.38
N LEU A 75 -16.30 -5.85 -2.59
CA LEU A 75 -15.82 -5.35 -3.89
C LEU A 75 -15.56 -6.46 -4.91
N PHE A 76 -15.54 -7.71 -4.46
CA PHE A 76 -15.23 -8.87 -5.31
C PHE A 76 -16.47 -9.65 -5.72
N ARG A 77 -17.67 -9.06 -5.59
CA ARG A 77 -18.94 -9.67 -6.00
C ARG A 77 -19.34 -9.25 -7.40
N GLY A 78 -20.05 -10.12 -8.11
CA GLY A 78 -20.53 -9.88 -9.48
C GLY A 78 -19.42 -9.65 -10.52
N PRO A 79 -19.74 -9.07 -11.69
CA PRO A 79 -18.79 -8.82 -12.78
C PRO A 79 -17.61 -7.96 -12.39
N MET A 80 -17.84 -6.94 -11.54
CA MET A 80 -16.79 -6.07 -11.00
C MET A 80 -15.75 -6.88 -10.22
N GLY A 81 -16.17 -7.92 -9.51
CA GLY A 81 -15.26 -8.79 -8.75
C GLY A 81 -14.26 -9.53 -9.65
N ALA A 82 -14.64 -9.91 -10.87
CA ALA A 82 -13.73 -10.51 -11.84
C ALA A 82 -12.66 -9.50 -12.29
N ILE A 83 -13.05 -8.27 -12.56
CA ILE A 83 -12.13 -7.16 -12.93
C ILE A 83 -11.17 -6.86 -11.78
N MET A 84 -11.67 -6.77 -10.54
CA MET A 84 -10.84 -6.51 -9.36
C MET A 84 -9.79 -7.61 -9.16
N ARG A 85 -10.17 -8.89 -9.30
CA ARG A 85 -9.24 -10.02 -9.25
C ARG A 85 -8.22 -9.99 -10.39
N TYR A 86 -8.65 -9.70 -11.60
CA TYR A 86 -7.76 -9.57 -12.77
C TYR A 86 -6.71 -8.47 -12.55
N TRP A 87 -7.08 -7.37 -11.90
CA TRP A 87 -6.14 -6.30 -11.54
C TRP A 87 -5.26 -6.63 -10.32
N GLY A 88 -5.38 -7.82 -9.75
CA GLY A 88 -4.54 -8.32 -8.65
C GLY A 88 -5.14 -8.10 -7.28
N GLY A 89 -6.43 -7.81 -7.18
CA GLY A 89 -7.13 -7.67 -5.91
C GLY A 89 -7.25 -9.00 -5.16
N ILE A 90 -7.06 -8.94 -3.85
CA ILE A 90 -7.28 -10.03 -2.89
C ILE A 90 -8.41 -9.63 -1.96
N ALA A 91 -9.48 -10.42 -1.93
CA ALA A 91 -10.54 -10.24 -0.97
C ALA A 91 -10.07 -10.68 0.42
N ILE A 92 -10.20 -9.81 1.41
CA ILE A 92 -9.92 -10.17 2.80
C ILE A 92 -11.18 -9.99 3.63
N ASP A 93 -11.51 -11.03 4.39
CA ASP A 93 -12.41 -10.90 5.53
C ASP A 93 -11.66 -10.19 6.67
N ARG A 94 -12.07 -8.96 6.94
CA ARG A 94 -11.47 -8.11 7.99
C ARG A 94 -11.76 -8.62 9.42
N ARG A 95 -12.55 -9.69 9.56
CA ARG A 95 -12.84 -10.36 10.83
C ARG A 95 -11.84 -11.49 11.13
N ALA A 96 -10.96 -11.80 10.17
CA ALA A 96 -10.01 -12.89 10.29
C ALA A 96 -9.01 -12.68 11.43
N SER A 97 -8.78 -13.74 12.18
CA SER A 97 -7.91 -13.82 13.37
C SER A 97 -6.41 -13.79 13.01
N MET A 98 -5.52 -13.81 14.04
CA MET A 98 -4.06 -13.92 13.86
C MET A 98 -3.63 -15.13 12.99
N GLY A 99 -4.43 -16.18 12.92
CA GLY A 99 -4.22 -17.31 12.02
C GLY A 99 -4.22 -16.93 10.55
N ALA A 100 -5.08 -15.99 10.14
CA ALA A 100 -5.15 -15.51 8.76
C ALA A 100 -3.92 -14.71 8.32
N THR A 101 -3.29 -13.97 9.23
CA THR A 101 -2.03 -13.26 8.94
C THR A 101 -0.91 -14.26 8.63
N ARG A 102 -0.79 -15.33 9.43
CA ARG A 102 0.22 -16.38 9.20
C ARG A 102 -0.05 -17.13 7.90
N GLN A 103 -1.31 -17.48 7.63
CA GLN A 103 -1.70 -18.12 6.38
C GLN A 103 -1.40 -17.24 5.16
N LEU A 104 -1.69 -15.94 5.24
CA LEU A 104 -1.39 -14.99 4.18
C LEU A 104 0.13 -14.84 3.97
N ALA A 105 0.92 -14.78 5.05
CA ALA A 105 2.38 -14.77 4.99
C ALA A 105 2.93 -16.01 4.28
N GLN A 106 2.44 -17.19 4.63
CA GLN A 106 2.85 -18.45 3.97
C GLN A 106 2.47 -18.43 2.49
N THR A 107 1.21 -18.12 2.16
CA THR A 107 0.75 -18.04 0.76
C THR A 107 1.57 -17.05 -0.07
N MET A 108 2.02 -15.96 0.55
CA MET A 108 2.86 -14.97 -0.09
C MET A 108 4.26 -15.52 -0.40
N LEU A 109 4.84 -16.31 0.52
CA LEU A 109 6.19 -16.88 0.38
C LEU A 109 6.22 -18.12 -0.54
N ASP A 110 5.09 -18.84 -0.69
CA ASP A 110 4.98 -20.02 -1.55
C ASP A 110 5.06 -19.70 -3.05
N VAL A 111 4.92 -18.42 -3.43
CA VAL A 111 5.00 -17.99 -4.84
C VAL A 111 6.33 -17.31 -5.12
N LYS A 112 6.82 -17.41 -6.36
CA LYS A 112 8.12 -16.84 -6.76
C LYS A 112 8.24 -15.33 -6.58
N TRP A 113 7.11 -14.61 -6.65
CA TRP A 113 7.07 -13.16 -6.54
C TRP A 113 5.72 -12.71 -5.95
N CYS A 114 5.76 -11.94 -4.87
CA CYS A 114 4.56 -11.38 -4.26
C CYS A 114 4.86 -10.09 -3.50
N TRP A 115 4.31 -9.00 -4.00
CA TRP A 115 4.23 -7.73 -3.29
C TRP A 115 2.76 -7.38 -3.06
N ILE A 116 2.39 -7.11 -1.81
CA ILE A 116 1.01 -6.82 -1.41
C ILE A 116 0.90 -5.37 -0.99
N ALA A 117 0.09 -4.59 -1.70
CA ALA A 117 -0.22 -3.21 -1.35
C ALA A 117 -1.33 -3.16 -0.31
N ILE A 118 -1.08 -2.42 0.76
CA ILE A 118 -1.98 -2.25 1.90
C ILE A 118 -2.07 -0.77 2.23
N THR A 119 -3.30 -0.26 2.41
CA THR A 119 -3.55 1.05 3.00
C THR A 119 -3.79 0.85 4.50
N PRO A 120 -2.87 1.25 5.38
CA PRO A 120 -2.96 0.96 6.82
C PRO A 120 -4.14 1.69 7.50
N GLU A 121 -4.58 2.79 6.94
CA GLU A 121 -5.78 3.52 7.37
C GLU A 121 -7.04 2.63 7.25
N GLY A 122 -7.09 1.76 6.26
CA GLY A 122 -8.19 0.82 6.00
C GLY A 122 -9.52 1.46 5.62
N THR A 123 -9.53 2.77 5.40
CA THR A 123 -10.65 3.60 4.95
C THR A 123 -10.09 4.89 4.38
N ARG A 124 -10.91 5.69 3.70
CA ARG A 124 -10.59 7.03 3.21
C ARG A 124 -11.09 8.15 4.12
N SER A 125 -11.76 7.80 5.21
CA SER A 125 -12.18 8.74 6.24
C SER A 125 -11.19 8.74 7.38
N TYR A 126 -11.05 9.88 8.06
CA TYR A 126 -10.17 10.04 9.22
C TYR A 126 -10.28 8.88 10.22
N ARG A 127 -9.12 8.44 10.71
CA ARG A 127 -8.99 7.50 11.82
C ARG A 127 -7.89 7.99 12.77
N PRO A 128 -8.02 7.75 14.08
CA PRO A 128 -7.03 8.22 15.05
C PRO A 128 -5.72 7.43 15.03
N HIS A 129 -5.66 6.31 14.30
CA HIS A 129 -4.50 5.42 14.20
C HIS A 129 -4.58 4.50 13.00
N TRP A 130 -3.44 3.97 12.59
CA TRP A 130 -3.32 2.93 11.59
C TRP A 130 -3.66 1.56 12.14
N LYS A 131 -4.09 0.65 11.27
CA LYS A 131 -4.24 -0.78 11.57
C LYS A 131 -2.89 -1.46 11.52
N SER A 132 -2.59 -2.30 12.51
CA SER A 132 -1.30 -3.00 12.65
C SER A 132 -1.10 -4.19 11.68
N GLY A 133 -2.12 -4.55 10.87
CA GLY A 133 -2.07 -5.76 10.04
C GLY A 133 -0.89 -5.82 9.07
N PHE A 134 -0.49 -4.69 8.48
CA PHE A 134 0.67 -4.64 7.58
C PHE A 134 1.96 -4.95 8.33
N TYR A 135 2.11 -4.42 9.56
CA TYR A 135 3.27 -4.59 10.40
C TYR A 135 3.43 -6.05 10.83
N HIS A 136 2.34 -6.66 11.32
CA HIS A 136 2.34 -8.08 11.69
C HIS A 136 2.60 -8.99 10.49
N LEU A 137 2.07 -8.67 9.31
CA LEU A 137 2.30 -9.46 8.11
C LEU A 137 3.77 -9.38 7.67
N ALA A 138 4.35 -8.18 7.63
CA ALA A 138 5.75 -7.98 7.26
C ALA A 138 6.71 -8.67 8.24
N THR A 139 6.46 -8.54 9.55
CA THR A 139 7.25 -9.19 10.59
C THR A 139 7.14 -10.72 10.52
N THR A 140 5.92 -11.26 10.34
CA THR A 140 5.69 -12.70 10.24
C THR A 140 6.36 -13.30 9.00
N ALA A 141 6.25 -12.64 7.86
CA ALA A 141 6.84 -13.08 6.60
C ALA A 141 8.34 -12.73 6.47
N ARG A 142 8.87 -11.91 7.38
CA ARG A 142 10.26 -11.39 7.36
C ARG A 142 10.61 -10.71 6.04
N VAL A 143 9.72 -9.86 5.56
CA VAL A 143 9.87 -9.14 4.28
C VAL A 143 9.94 -7.63 4.50
N PRO A 144 10.62 -6.89 3.60
CA PRO A 144 10.69 -5.44 3.70
C PRO A 144 9.36 -4.77 3.44
N LEU A 145 9.22 -3.56 3.98
CA LEU A 145 8.20 -2.60 3.59
C LEU A 145 8.69 -1.78 2.40
N LEU A 146 7.79 -1.48 1.48
CA LEU A 146 7.94 -0.45 0.47
C LEU A 146 6.98 0.68 0.86
N LEU A 147 7.51 1.86 1.11
CA LEU A 147 6.74 3.01 1.54
C LEU A 147 6.31 3.81 0.31
N VAL A 148 5.06 3.62 -0.10
CA VAL A 148 4.48 4.25 -1.29
C VAL A 148 3.67 5.46 -0.87
N TYR A 149 3.94 6.63 -1.47
CA TYR A 149 3.10 7.79 -1.24
C TYR A 149 2.48 8.35 -2.52
N ILE A 150 1.25 8.86 -2.37
CA ILE A 150 0.51 9.59 -3.39
C ILE A 150 0.34 11.02 -2.88
N ASP A 151 1.28 11.88 -3.27
CA ASP A 151 1.30 13.28 -2.84
C ASP A 151 0.56 14.15 -3.86
N TYR A 152 -0.64 14.58 -3.51
CA TYR A 152 -1.49 15.42 -4.38
C TYR A 152 -0.98 16.85 -4.48
N ARG A 153 -0.29 17.37 -3.48
CA ARG A 153 0.29 18.70 -3.49
C ARG A 153 1.42 18.79 -4.52
N ALA A 154 2.33 17.83 -4.46
CA ALA A 154 3.47 17.78 -5.38
C ALA A 154 3.15 17.04 -6.69
N LYS A 155 1.98 16.39 -6.81
CA LYS A 155 1.62 15.48 -7.91
C LYS A 155 2.66 14.39 -8.15
N VAL A 156 3.07 13.73 -7.06
CA VAL A 156 4.08 12.67 -7.07
C VAL A 156 3.48 11.35 -6.57
N LEU A 157 3.63 10.31 -7.38
CA LEU A 157 3.50 8.92 -6.94
C LEU A 157 4.91 8.36 -6.75
N SER A 158 5.30 8.01 -5.52
CA SER A 158 6.62 7.45 -5.23
C SER A 158 6.53 5.97 -4.85
N VAL A 159 7.40 5.19 -5.47
CA VAL A 159 7.61 3.74 -5.26
C VAL A 159 9.12 3.53 -5.12
N ALA A 160 9.75 4.19 -4.16
CA ALA A 160 11.21 4.28 -4.09
C ALA A 160 11.80 4.00 -2.70
N ASP A 161 11.03 4.16 -1.63
CA ASP A 161 11.56 4.09 -0.28
C ASP A 161 11.25 2.74 0.35
N THR A 162 12.27 2.02 0.82
CA THR A 162 12.14 0.71 1.45
C THR A 162 12.65 0.73 2.87
N LEU A 163 12.01 -0.06 3.76
CA LEU A 163 12.37 -0.19 5.16
C LEU A 163 12.33 -1.67 5.56
N THR A 164 13.39 -2.15 6.22
CA THR A 164 13.36 -3.43 6.92
C THR A 164 13.01 -3.16 8.38
N LEU A 165 11.97 -3.83 8.87
CA LEU A 165 11.52 -3.66 10.26
C LEU A 165 12.60 -4.17 11.23
N SER A 166 12.88 -3.38 12.27
CA SER A 166 13.83 -3.74 13.33
C SER A 166 13.22 -4.70 14.37
N GLY A 167 11.88 -4.68 14.48
CA GLY A 167 11.13 -5.37 15.53
C GLY A 167 10.81 -4.45 16.72
N ASP A 168 11.44 -3.28 16.79
CA ASP A 168 11.03 -2.19 17.70
C ASP A 168 9.94 -1.37 17.00
N GLN A 169 8.71 -1.52 17.49
CA GLN A 169 7.53 -0.90 16.85
C GLN A 169 7.60 0.63 16.89
N GLU A 170 8.13 1.22 17.95
CA GLU A 170 8.22 2.68 18.10
C GLU A 170 9.23 3.24 17.10
N GLN A 171 10.42 2.65 17.07
CA GLN A 171 11.48 3.02 16.14
C GLN A 171 11.04 2.84 14.67
N ASP A 172 10.41 1.71 14.35
CA ASP A 172 9.94 1.41 13.00
C ASP A 172 8.86 2.40 12.56
N MET A 173 7.90 2.74 13.44
CA MET A 173 6.86 3.71 13.12
C MET A 173 7.40 5.14 12.98
N ALA A 174 8.42 5.52 13.74
CA ALA A 174 9.10 6.80 13.58
C ALA A 174 9.81 6.88 12.22
N ALA A 175 10.50 5.81 11.81
CA ALA A 175 11.15 5.73 10.50
C ALA A 175 10.13 5.79 9.35
N ILE A 176 8.99 5.12 9.48
CA ILE A 176 7.88 5.20 8.53
C ILE A 176 7.34 6.62 8.45
N ALA A 177 7.11 7.28 9.59
CA ALA A 177 6.58 8.63 9.64
C ALA A 177 7.50 9.65 8.94
N ALA A 178 8.82 9.52 9.09
CA ALA A 178 9.80 10.38 8.46
C ALA A 178 9.73 10.36 6.93
N VAL A 179 9.44 9.19 6.31
CA VAL A 179 9.30 9.08 4.85
C VAL A 179 8.04 9.78 4.34
N TYR A 180 6.98 9.74 5.12
CA TYR A 180 5.69 10.34 4.75
C TYR A 180 5.54 11.80 5.22
N GLU A 181 6.53 12.36 5.89
CA GLU A 181 6.50 13.73 6.37
C GLU A 181 6.22 14.72 5.23
N GLY A 182 5.26 15.63 5.44
CA GLY A 182 4.86 16.64 4.46
C GLY A 182 4.08 16.12 3.26
N ARG A 183 3.77 14.82 3.15
CA ARG A 183 2.98 14.26 2.04
C ARG A 183 1.49 14.50 2.29
N GLN A 184 0.79 14.95 1.24
CA GLN A 184 -0.62 15.33 1.36
C GLN A 184 -1.51 14.52 0.44
N GLY A 185 -2.56 13.91 1.01
CA GLY A 185 -3.66 13.30 0.26
C GLY A 185 -4.54 14.36 -0.42
N LEU A 186 -5.48 13.92 -1.25
CA LEU A 186 -6.47 14.81 -1.87
C LEU A 186 -7.31 15.57 -0.82
N TYR A 187 -7.61 14.90 0.29
CA TYR A 187 -8.32 15.46 1.45
C TYR A 187 -7.42 15.33 2.68
N PRO A 188 -6.54 16.31 2.94
CA PRO A 188 -5.52 16.20 4.01
C PRO A 188 -6.10 15.93 5.39
N ASP A 189 -7.26 16.52 5.72
CA ASP A 189 -7.93 16.37 7.01
C ASP A 189 -8.47 14.95 7.26
N GLN A 190 -8.53 14.12 6.23
CA GLN A 190 -8.96 12.72 6.32
C GLN A 190 -7.79 11.75 6.56
N ALA A 191 -6.55 12.21 6.41
CA ALA A 191 -5.37 11.39 6.62
C ALA A 191 -5.20 11.04 8.11
N ALA A 192 -5.01 9.75 8.40
CA ALA A 192 -4.78 9.27 9.75
C ALA A 192 -3.36 9.61 10.23
N PRO A 193 -3.13 9.97 11.49
CA PRO A 193 -1.78 10.10 12.02
C PRO A 193 -1.04 8.77 11.96
N ILE A 194 0.28 8.84 11.67
CA ILE A 194 1.12 7.66 11.47
C ILE A 194 1.52 7.07 12.83
N LYS A 195 0.58 6.38 13.44
CA LYS A 195 0.77 5.65 14.70
C LYS A 195 -0.14 4.43 14.73
N LEU A 196 0.29 3.36 15.33
CA LEU A 196 -0.55 2.19 15.53
C LEU A 196 -1.52 2.39 16.71
N ALA A 197 -2.61 1.64 16.70
CA ALA A 197 -3.49 1.58 17.85
C ALA A 197 -2.69 1.08 19.08
N PRO A 198 -2.95 1.62 20.27
CA PRO A 198 -2.39 1.06 21.48
C PRO A 198 -2.77 -0.42 21.62
N PRO A 199 -1.95 -1.23 22.30
CA PRO A 199 -2.32 -2.61 22.61
C PRO A 199 -3.72 -2.64 23.24
N ARG A 200 -4.53 -3.63 22.86
CA ARG A 200 -5.83 -3.79 23.48
C ARG A 200 -5.66 -4.11 24.95
N ASP A 201 -6.38 -3.38 25.78
CA ASP A 201 -6.55 -3.76 27.17
C ASP A 201 -7.34 -5.08 27.24
N PRO A 202 -6.77 -6.16 27.80
CA PRO A 202 -7.46 -7.44 27.94
C PRO A 202 -8.76 -7.37 28.76
N SER A 203 -8.92 -6.30 29.57
CA SER A 203 -10.08 -6.09 30.42
C SER A 203 -11.25 -5.41 29.71
N GLU A 204 -11.06 -4.86 28.49
CA GLU A 204 -12.15 -4.20 27.75
C GLU A 204 -13.09 -5.24 27.08
N PRO A 205 -14.40 -5.20 27.40
CA PRO A 205 -15.37 -6.10 26.78
C PRO A 205 -15.42 -5.89 25.26
N GLN A 206 -15.46 -6.99 24.51
CA GLN A 206 -15.60 -6.95 23.04
C GLN A 206 -16.87 -6.20 22.65
N ARG A 207 -16.77 -4.92 22.30
CA ARG A 207 -17.87 -4.20 21.66
C ARG A 207 -18.21 -4.92 20.36
N ARG A 208 -19.33 -5.65 20.35
CA ARG A 208 -19.93 -6.19 19.12
C ARG A 208 -20.16 -5.01 18.18
N ARG A 209 -19.43 -4.96 17.08
CA ARG A 209 -19.69 -3.99 16.03
C ARG A 209 -20.92 -4.48 15.27
N ALA A 210 -22.02 -3.71 15.40
CA ALA A 210 -23.22 -3.85 14.60
C ALA A 210 -22.94 -3.63 13.10
#